data_baf7d3ec3f149b57f074b047b65b6c99
#
_entry.id   baf7d3ec3f149b57f074b047b65b6c99
#
_cell.length_a   1.000
_cell.length_b   1.000
_cell.length_c   1.000
_cell.angle_alpha   90.00
_cell.angle_beta   90.00
_cell.angle_gamma   90.00
#
_symmetry.space_group_name_H-M   'P 1'
#
loop_
_entity.id
_entity.type
_entity.pdbx_description
1 polymer ?
#
loop_
_entity_poly.entity_id
_entity_poly.type
_entity_poly.pdbx_seq_one_letter_code
_entity_poly.pdbx_strand_id
1 'polypeptide(L)'
;MSRKNLLNLVPVDATRPTKTPSRPLLSPSMPSDQPAADNKLVKQVGSSIREEKARQARADEIERRLAEGQAVIELDPAEVEPSFIQDRMPGEIEALIASIKENGQQVPILVRPHPDLPGRYQLAFGHRRLRAVQALSLPVKAVVRDLTDEQLVVAQGQENNERQDLTYIEKALFADNLQQRFSREVIMSALSVYKSDLSYMLSVVVRIPRDVINAIGPAPGVGRRSWVELADLLGSDGSLEMARSFLDSTQAKALPSEARFKAVASRLKPHPVSVAPDVWTAGNGTRLAKVLNTSGKLEIAIDRKEAPEFAALVLKTLEALYHEHRSKK
;
A
#
# COMPACT_ATOMS: atom_id res chain seq x y z
N MET A 1 -51.14 15.78 14.44
CA MET A 1 -51.19 16.88 15.43
C MET A 1 -49.73 17.30 15.65
N SER A 2 -49.26 18.23 15.02
CA SER A 2 -49.36 19.67 15.01
C SER A 2 -48.70 20.36 16.20
N ARG A 3 -47.73 21.19 15.83
CA ARG A 3 -47.28 22.52 16.35
C ARG A 3 -45.97 22.50 17.09
N LYS A 4 -44.99 23.19 16.59
CA LYS A 4 -44.67 24.62 16.27
C LYS A 4 -43.79 25.27 17.34
N ASN A 5 -42.62 25.70 16.85
CA ASN A 5 -42.00 27.03 16.98
C ASN A 5 -41.66 27.57 18.38
N LEU A 6 -40.44 28.09 18.53
CA LEU A 6 -40.24 29.55 18.49
C LEU A 6 -38.76 29.93 18.54
N LEU A 7 -38.38 30.68 17.56
CA LEU A 7 -37.21 31.58 17.49
C LEU A 7 -37.35 32.68 18.56
N ASN A 8 -36.22 33.11 19.10
CA ASN A 8 -36.09 34.49 19.58
C ASN A 8 -34.74 35.06 19.17
N LEU A 9 -34.81 35.95 18.21
CA LEU A 9 -33.83 36.95 17.84
C LEU A 9 -33.99 38.17 18.78
N VAL A 10 -32.90 38.74 19.27
CA VAL A 10 -32.82 40.12 19.68
C VAL A 10 -31.51 40.71 19.18
N PRO A 11 -31.53 41.89 18.52
CA PRO A 11 -30.37 42.58 17.98
C PRO A 11 -29.84 43.61 18.96
N VAL A 12 -28.55 43.89 18.96
CA VAL A 12 -27.97 45.10 19.55
C VAL A 12 -26.90 45.68 18.64
N ASP A 13 -27.12 46.77 18.38
CA ASP A 13 -26.79 48.04 17.79
C ASP A 13 -25.30 48.39 17.60
N ALA A 14 -25.12 49.16 16.55
CA ALA A 14 -23.88 49.75 16.07
C ALA A 14 -23.42 50.95 16.88
N THR A 15 -22.12 51.10 17.08
CA THR A 15 -21.45 52.39 17.05
C THR A 15 -19.99 52.28 16.62
N ARG A 16 -19.73 52.88 15.46
CA ARG A 16 -18.37 53.32 15.04
C ARG A 16 -17.99 54.60 15.81
N PRO A 17 -16.69 54.93 15.96
CA PRO A 17 -16.13 55.80 14.94
C PRO A 17 -14.72 55.52 14.47
N THR A 18 -14.55 55.88 13.22
CA THR A 18 -13.37 56.14 12.40
C THR A 18 -12.24 56.90 13.07
N LYS A 19 -11.00 56.53 12.75
CA LYS A 19 -9.92 57.46 12.32
C LYS A 19 -8.73 56.67 11.78
N THR A 20 -8.50 56.87 10.49
CA THR A 20 -7.21 56.67 9.80
C THR A 20 -6.27 57.83 10.10
N PRO A 21 -4.94 57.61 10.05
CA PRO A 21 -4.13 58.40 9.15
C PRO A 21 -3.13 57.60 8.31
N SER A 22 -3.23 57.84 7.02
CA SER A 22 -2.16 58.14 6.02
C SER A 22 -0.80 57.48 6.10
N ARG A 23 -0.57 56.79 5.02
CA ARG A 23 0.75 56.38 4.45
C ARG A 23 1.69 57.57 4.25
N PRO A 24 2.99 57.28 4.15
CA PRO A 24 3.72 57.65 2.93
C PRO A 24 4.32 56.45 2.19
N LEU A 25 4.19 56.50 0.87
CA LEU A 25 4.88 55.78 -0.15
C LEU A 25 6.40 56.06 -0.10
N LEU A 26 7.18 54.99 -0.15
CA LEU A 26 8.52 55.02 -0.74
C LEU A 26 8.85 53.58 -1.21
N SER A 27 8.77 53.36 -2.48
CA SER A 27 9.67 52.44 -3.19
C SER A 27 10.91 53.21 -3.57
N PRO A 28 12.11 52.62 -3.61
CA PRO A 28 12.47 51.75 -4.73
C PRO A 28 13.51 50.67 -4.41
N SER A 29 13.76 49.90 -5.43
CA SER A 29 14.95 49.13 -5.78
C SER A 29 15.11 47.73 -5.21
N MET A 30 14.93 46.79 -6.13
CA MET A 30 15.66 45.55 -6.13
C MET A 30 17.19 45.78 -6.14
N PRO A 31 17.93 44.85 -5.56
CA PRO A 31 18.64 43.92 -6.42
C PRO A 31 18.56 42.45 -5.94
N SER A 32 18.34 41.58 -6.92
CA SER A 32 19.10 40.40 -7.34
C SER A 32 19.69 39.48 -6.28
N ASP A 33 19.41 38.19 -6.50
CA ASP A 33 20.21 37.03 -6.18
C ASP A 33 20.63 36.79 -4.72
N GLN A 34 19.88 35.88 -4.08
CA GLN A 34 20.46 34.96 -3.13
C GLN A 34 19.87 33.55 -3.28
N PRO A 35 20.68 32.50 -3.16
CA PRO A 35 20.37 31.17 -3.64
C PRO A 35 19.54 30.35 -2.63
N ALA A 36 18.93 29.32 -3.17
CA ALA A 36 18.06 28.32 -2.54
C ALA A 36 18.69 27.54 -1.36
N ALA A 37 18.98 28.22 -0.22
CA ALA A 37 19.45 27.59 1.01
C ALA A 37 18.33 27.38 2.07
N ASP A 38 17.19 28.08 1.96
CA ASP A 38 16.17 28.06 3.01
C ASP A 38 15.22 26.85 2.99
N ASN A 39 15.18 26.09 1.91
CA ASN A 39 14.26 24.96 1.80
C ASN A 39 14.68 23.67 2.56
N LYS A 40 15.96 23.53 2.90
CA LYS A 40 16.46 22.38 3.70
C LYS A 40 16.17 22.56 5.19
N LEU A 41 16.38 23.76 5.72
CA LEU A 41 16.13 24.08 7.12
C LEU A 41 14.64 24.02 7.47
N VAL A 42 13.76 24.55 6.62
CA VAL A 42 12.30 24.46 6.82
C VAL A 42 11.79 23.03 6.75
N LYS A 43 12.34 22.18 5.87
CA LYS A 43 12.02 20.74 5.84
C LYS A 43 12.55 20.00 7.08
N GLN A 44 13.71 20.36 7.56
CA GLN A 44 14.32 19.74 8.75
C GLN A 44 13.61 20.14 10.03
N VAL A 45 13.18 21.39 10.16
CA VAL A 45 12.32 21.88 11.27
C VAL A 45 10.94 21.27 11.19
N GLY A 46 10.37 21.11 9.99
CA GLY A 46 9.08 20.45 9.79
C GLY A 46 9.09 18.96 10.13
N SER A 47 10.21 18.24 9.88
CA SER A 47 10.36 16.84 10.31
C SER A 47 10.53 16.72 11.82
N SER A 48 11.32 17.60 12.45
CA SER A 48 11.52 17.61 13.90
C SER A 48 10.22 17.90 14.66
N ILE A 49 9.40 18.85 14.16
CA ILE A 49 8.08 19.15 14.76
C ILE A 49 7.10 17.97 14.60
N ARG A 50 7.16 17.25 13.49
CA ARG A 50 6.34 16.04 13.30
C ARG A 50 6.78 14.89 14.20
N GLU A 51 8.08 14.71 14.38
CA GLU A 51 8.64 13.72 15.30
C GLU A 51 8.32 14.06 16.76
N GLU A 52 8.40 15.33 17.14
CA GLU A 52 8.04 15.81 18.47
C GLU A 52 6.53 15.60 18.75
N LYS A 53 5.65 15.98 17.82
CA LYS A 53 4.20 15.71 17.92
C LYS A 53 3.90 14.21 17.98
N ALA A 54 4.61 13.38 17.21
CA ALA A 54 4.45 11.93 17.25
C ALA A 54 4.95 11.34 18.58
N ARG A 55 6.01 11.92 19.18
CA ARG A 55 6.47 11.57 20.54
C ARG A 55 5.44 11.95 21.59
N GLN A 56 4.89 13.15 21.49
CA GLN A 56 3.90 13.65 22.46
C GLN A 56 2.61 12.84 22.39
N ALA A 57 2.07 12.59 21.21
CA ALA A 57 0.90 11.73 21.04
C ALA A 57 1.12 10.27 21.57
N ARG A 58 2.36 9.77 21.49
CA ARG A 58 2.72 8.48 22.09
C ARG A 58 2.81 8.53 23.62
N ALA A 59 3.32 9.64 24.17
CA ALA A 59 3.38 9.85 25.63
C ALA A 59 1.96 9.98 26.21
N ASP A 60 1.09 10.76 25.57
CA ASP A 60 -0.30 10.94 25.98
C ASP A 60 -1.10 9.63 25.93
N GLU A 61 -0.84 8.79 24.92
CA GLU A 61 -1.45 7.45 24.82
C GLU A 61 -0.94 6.50 25.90
N ILE A 62 0.36 6.57 26.25
CA ILE A 62 0.92 5.79 27.35
C ILE A 62 0.35 6.25 28.71
N GLU A 63 0.25 7.55 28.95
CA GLU A 63 -0.37 8.10 30.15
C GLU A 63 -1.84 7.72 30.26
N ARG A 64 -2.59 7.75 29.18
CA ARG A 64 -3.99 7.29 29.15
C ARG A 64 -4.10 5.81 29.52
N ARG A 65 -3.23 4.96 28.98
CA ARG A 65 -3.20 3.52 29.26
C ARG A 65 -2.75 3.22 30.69
N LEU A 66 -1.88 4.06 31.27
CA LEU A 66 -1.51 3.99 32.68
C LEU A 66 -2.67 4.42 33.60
N ALA A 67 -3.41 5.46 33.22
CA ALA A 67 -4.59 5.93 33.95
C ALA A 67 -5.76 4.93 33.93
N GLU A 68 -5.85 4.08 32.89
CA GLU A 68 -6.82 2.99 32.77
C GLU A 68 -6.46 1.74 33.64
N GLY A 69 -5.51 1.87 34.56
CA GLY A 69 -5.13 0.80 35.49
C GLY A 69 -4.27 -0.32 34.91
N GLN A 70 -3.59 -0.05 33.77
CA GLN A 70 -2.70 -1.01 33.13
C GLN A 70 -1.29 -0.88 33.70
N ALA A 71 -0.99 -1.63 34.75
CA ALA A 71 0.36 -1.66 35.30
C ALA A 71 1.36 -2.20 34.26
N VAL A 72 2.43 -1.45 34.01
CA VAL A 72 3.60 -1.95 33.28
C VAL A 72 4.40 -2.81 34.28
N ILE A 73 4.60 -4.07 33.92
CA ILE A 73 5.40 -5.01 34.70
C ILE A 73 6.62 -5.47 33.89
N GLU A 74 7.66 -5.89 34.57
CA GLU A 74 8.82 -6.55 33.97
C GLU A 74 8.63 -8.06 34.02
N LEU A 75 8.77 -8.72 32.88
CA LEU A 75 8.64 -10.16 32.72
C LEU A 75 9.95 -10.75 32.21
N ASP A 76 10.20 -12.01 32.53
CA ASP A 76 11.21 -12.78 31.82
C ASP A 76 10.73 -13.02 30.36
N PRO A 77 11.53 -12.64 29.35
CA PRO A 77 11.18 -12.91 27.95
C PRO A 77 10.92 -14.40 27.65
N ALA A 78 11.45 -15.32 28.44
CA ALA A 78 11.20 -16.76 28.33
C ALA A 78 9.78 -17.16 28.75
N GLU A 79 9.11 -16.35 29.58
CA GLU A 79 7.72 -16.58 30.02
C GLU A 79 6.70 -16.06 28.98
N VAL A 80 7.15 -15.32 27.95
CA VAL A 80 6.29 -14.72 26.93
C VAL A 80 6.35 -15.54 25.66
N GLU A 81 5.24 -16.21 25.33
CA GLU A 81 5.09 -16.93 24.08
C GLU A 81 4.64 -16.00 22.97
N PRO A 82 5.14 -16.20 21.73
CA PRO A 82 4.64 -15.47 20.56
C PRO A 82 3.13 -15.66 20.40
N SER A 83 2.46 -14.69 19.77
CA SER A 83 1.09 -14.88 19.31
C SER A 83 1.01 -16.09 18.37
N PHE A 84 -0.11 -16.81 18.43
CA PHE A 84 -0.39 -17.92 17.51
C PHE A 84 -0.54 -17.47 16.05
N ILE A 85 -0.49 -16.16 15.80
CA ILE A 85 -0.59 -15.57 14.45
C ILE A 85 0.64 -14.72 14.20
N GLN A 86 1.38 -15.07 13.14
CA GLN A 86 2.43 -14.23 12.59
C GLN A 86 1.82 -13.23 11.61
N ASP A 87 2.02 -11.96 11.88
CA ASP A 87 1.45 -10.84 11.12
C ASP A 87 2.39 -10.26 10.07
N ARG A 88 3.68 -10.58 10.14
CA ARG A 88 4.72 -10.03 9.27
C ARG A 88 5.71 -11.07 8.76
N MET A 89 6.23 -10.78 7.56
CA MET A 89 7.43 -11.44 7.08
C MET A 89 8.64 -11.05 7.96
N PRO A 90 9.62 -11.97 8.16
CA PRO A 90 10.82 -11.69 8.94
C PRO A 90 11.51 -10.40 8.45
N GLY A 91 11.84 -9.51 9.37
CA GLY A 91 12.54 -8.25 9.07
C GLY A 91 13.71 -8.04 10.03
N GLU A 92 14.62 -7.15 9.64
CA GLU A 92 15.79 -6.76 10.42
C GLU A 92 15.40 -6.08 11.73
N ILE A 93 16.08 -6.43 12.81
CA ILE A 93 15.85 -5.88 14.16
C ILE A 93 17.09 -5.18 14.75
N GLU A 94 18.20 -5.12 14.00
CA GLU A 94 19.50 -4.64 14.46
C GLU A 94 19.44 -3.19 14.96
N ALA A 95 18.76 -2.32 14.20
CA ALA A 95 18.57 -0.93 14.60
C ALA A 95 17.72 -0.81 15.88
N LEU A 96 16.76 -1.69 16.08
CA LEU A 96 15.92 -1.73 17.28
C LEU A 96 16.72 -2.25 18.48
N ILE A 97 17.58 -3.26 18.29
CA ILE A 97 18.49 -3.77 19.31
C ILE A 97 19.42 -2.66 19.78
N ALA A 98 20.05 -1.93 18.85
CA ALA A 98 20.93 -0.80 19.19
C ALA A 98 20.19 0.28 19.99
N SER A 99 18.99 0.65 19.55
CA SER A 99 18.15 1.64 20.24
C SER A 99 17.74 1.20 21.66
N ILE A 100 17.35 -0.07 21.83
CA ILE A 100 16.97 -0.58 23.17
C ILE A 100 18.19 -0.68 24.08
N LYS A 101 19.35 -1.05 23.54
CA LYS A 101 20.61 -1.10 24.31
C LYS A 101 21.01 0.28 24.84
N GLU A 102 20.82 1.33 24.04
CA GLU A 102 21.21 2.70 24.37
C GLU A 102 20.18 3.39 25.29
N ASN A 103 18.90 3.26 25.00
CA ASN A 103 17.83 4.05 25.62
C ASN A 103 16.89 3.22 26.52
N GLY A 104 17.09 1.91 26.61
CA GLY A 104 16.15 0.99 27.21
C GLY A 104 14.87 0.80 26.40
N GLN A 105 14.01 -0.09 26.85
CA GLN A 105 12.70 -0.30 26.25
C GLN A 105 11.74 0.85 26.65
N GLN A 106 11.44 1.76 25.73
CA GLN A 106 10.59 2.92 25.98
C GLN A 106 9.09 2.57 25.89
N VAL A 107 8.71 1.67 24.98
CA VAL A 107 7.32 1.27 24.78
C VAL A 107 7.14 -0.18 25.21
N PRO A 108 6.22 -0.47 26.15
CA PRO A 108 5.96 -1.84 26.60
C PRO A 108 5.37 -2.69 25.46
N ILE A 109 5.48 -4.02 25.60
CA ILE A 109 4.71 -4.97 24.81
C ILE A 109 3.33 -5.18 25.43
N LEU A 110 2.34 -5.64 24.66
CA LEU A 110 1.04 -6.07 25.21
C LEU A 110 1.00 -7.59 25.26
N VAL A 111 0.66 -8.11 26.43
CA VAL A 111 0.51 -9.55 26.65
C VAL A 111 -0.82 -9.84 27.34
N ARG A 112 -1.30 -11.08 27.21
CA ARG A 112 -2.36 -11.62 28.06
C ARG A 112 -1.83 -12.81 28.88
N PRO A 113 -2.47 -13.19 29.99
CA PRO A 113 -2.22 -14.50 30.61
C PRO A 113 -2.44 -15.60 29.57
N HIS A 114 -1.55 -16.60 29.57
CA HIS A 114 -1.69 -17.71 28.63
C HIS A 114 -2.90 -18.57 29.01
N PRO A 115 -3.83 -18.88 28.10
CA PRO A 115 -5.07 -19.57 28.44
C PRO A 115 -4.83 -20.99 28.97
N ASP A 116 -3.80 -21.67 28.47
CA ASP A 116 -3.53 -23.09 28.78
C ASP A 116 -2.32 -23.30 29.73
N LEU A 117 -1.47 -22.29 29.94
CA LEU A 117 -0.22 -22.41 30.68
C LEU A 117 -0.17 -21.39 31.82
N PRO A 118 -0.55 -21.79 33.07
CA PRO A 118 -0.49 -20.90 34.21
C PRO A 118 0.91 -20.34 34.45
N GLY A 119 1.00 -19.04 34.74
CA GLY A 119 2.27 -18.35 34.97
C GLY A 119 3.02 -17.93 33.70
N ARG A 120 2.48 -18.23 32.52
CA ARG A 120 3.00 -17.76 31.24
C ARG A 120 2.09 -16.70 30.60
N TYR A 121 2.63 -15.98 29.65
CA TYR A 121 1.95 -14.92 28.95
C TYR A 121 1.97 -15.17 27.45
N GLN A 122 0.94 -14.72 26.76
CA GLN A 122 0.87 -14.75 25.30
C GLN A 122 0.93 -13.32 24.76
N LEU A 123 1.84 -13.10 23.82
CA LEU A 123 2.06 -11.81 23.20
C LEU A 123 0.88 -11.42 22.30
N ALA A 124 0.30 -10.24 22.53
CA ALA A 124 -0.68 -9.65 21.61
C ALA A 124 0.01 -8.82 20.53
N PHE A 125 0.90 -7.89 20.92
CA PHE A 125 1.73 -7.14 19.97
C PHE A 125 3.08 -6.74 20.56
N GLY A 126 4.03 -6.39 19.67
CA GLY A 126 5.40 -6.04 20.03
C GLY A 126 6.43 -7.13 19.77
N HIS A 127 6.18 -8.05 18.83
CA HIS A 127 7.06 -9.17 18.46
C HIS A 127 8.52 -8.75 18.21
N ARG A 128 8.74 -7.64 17.51
CA ARG A 128 10.11 -7.15 17.26
C ARG A 128 10.81 -6.70 18.53
N ARG A 129 10.07 -6.07 19.47
CA ARG A 129 10.62 -5.66 20.78
C ARG A 129 10.95 -6.88 21.65
N LEU A 130 10.06 -7.85 21.70
CA LEU A 130 10.32 -9.11 22.43
C LEU A 130 11.60 -9.77 21.90
N ARG A 131 11.75 -9.93 20.59
CA ARG A 131 12.96 -10.51 19.98
C ARG A 131 14.21 -9.69 20.26
N ALA A 132 14.12 -8.36 20.22
CA ALA A 132 15.26 -7.48 20.49
C ALA A 132 15.70 -7.58 21.97
N VAL A 133 14.75 -7.62 22.91
CA VAL A 133 15.02 -7.77 24.34
C VAL A 133 15.57 -9.17 24.65
N GLN A 134 15.06 -10.22 24.00
CA GLN A 134 15.61 -11.59 24.08
C GLN A 134 17.08 -11.64 23.63
N ALA A 135 17.40 -11.00 22.49
CA ALA A 135 18.78 -10.93 22.00
C ALA A 135 19.73 -10.19 22.96
N LEU A 136 19.20 -9.27 23.77
CA LEU A 136 19.95 -8.51 24.77
C LEU A 136 19.97 -9.19 26.15
N SER A 137 19.23 -10.28 26.34
CA SER A 137 19.04 -10.97 27.64
C SER A 137 18.57 -10.00 28.74
N LEU A 138 17.65 -9.09 28.40
CA LEU A 138 17.06 -8.12 29.34
C LEU A 138 15.62 -8.51 29.68
N PRO A 139 15.10 -8.11 30.85
CA PRO A 139 13.67 -8.25 31.16
C PRO A 139 12.84 -7.39 30.20
N VAL A 140 11.64 -7.87 29.85
CA VAL A 140 10.74 -7.18 28.94
C VAL A 140 9.67 -6.41 29.72
N LYS A 141 9.53 -5.11 29.43
CA LYS A 141 8.43 -4.30 29.95
C LYS A 141 7.15 -4.65 29.21
N ALA A 142 6.12 -5.05 29.93
CA ALA A 142 4.86 -5.54 29.38
C ALA A 142 3.66 -4.90 30.10
N VAL A 143 2.60 -4.68 29.35
CA VAL A 143 1.25 -4.42 29.87
C VAL A 143 0.47 -5.72 29.79
N VAL A 144 -0.09 -6.17 30.91
CA VAL A 144 -0.92 -7.39 30.96
C VAL A 144 -2.38 -6.98 30.87
N ARG A 145 -3.10 -7.56 29.89
CA ARG A 145 -4.55 -7.44 29.77
C ARG A 145 -5.18 -8.82 29.66
N ASP A 146 -6.33 -8.98 30.29
CA ASP A 146 -7.15 -10.16 30.08
C ASP A 146 -7.93 -9.97 28.76
N LEU A 147 -7.48 -10.67 27.71
CA LEU A 147 -8.01 -10.58 26.36
C LEU A 147 -8.52 -11.93 25.88
N THR A 148 -9.70 -11.96 25.29
CA THR A 148 -10.14 -13.13 24.52
C THR A 148 -9.30 -13.29 23.25
N ASP A 149 -9.38 -14.45 22.58
CA ASP A 149 -8.69 -14.69 21.32
C ASP A 149 -9.06 -13.66 20.25
N GLU A 150 -10.34 -13.32 20.17
CA GLU A 150 -10.84 -12.31 19.23
C GLU A 150 -10.29 -10.92 19.55
N GLN A 151 -10.31 -10.52 20.83
CA GLN A 151 -9.78 -9.24 21.28
C GLN A 151 -8.27 -9.13 21.04
N LEU A 152 -7.53 -10.23 21.26
CA LEU A 152 -6.08 -10.29 20.99
C LEU A 152 -5.81 -10.06 19.49
N VAL A 153 -6.53 -10.73 18.60
CA VAL A 153 -6.40 -10.60 17.14
C VAL A 153 -6.75 -9.19 16.69
N VAL A 154 -7.84 -8.62 17.20
CA VAL A 154 -8.26 -7.26 16.88
C VAL A 154 -7.20 -6.25 17.35
N ALA A 155 -6.70 -6.39 18.58
CA ALA A 155 -5.65 -5.52 19.11
C ALA A 155 -4.37 -5.59 18.28
N GLN A 156 -3.96 -6.80 17.88
CA GLN A 156 -2.80 -7.01 17.01
C GLN A 156 -2.99 -6.36 15.63
N GLY A 157 -4.14 -6.57 15.02
CA GLY A 157 -4.45 -6.02 13.70
C GLY A 157 -4.55 -4.49 13.69
N GLN A 158 -5.15 -3.91 14.71
CA GLN A 158 -5.28 -2.45 14.87
C GLN A 158 -3.90 -1.79 15.07
N GLU A 159 -3.05 -2.35 15.93
CA GLU A 159 -1.69 -1.85 16.14
C GLU A 159 -0.89 -1.84 14.82
N ASN A 160 -1.00 -2.90 14.04
CA ASN A 160 -0.34 -2.99 12.74
C ASN A 160 -0.89 -2.00 11.71
N ASN A 161 -2.20 -1.74 11.73
CA ASN A 161 -2.85 -0.78 10.83
C ASN A 161 -2.49 0.68 11.18
N GLU A 162 -2.42 1.03 12.47
CA GLU A 162 -2.03 2.37 12.92
C GLU A 162 -0.62 2.75 12.47
N ARG A 163 0.25 1.76 12.29
CA ARG A 163 1.63 1.95 11.81
C ARG A 163 1.74 2.13 10.30
N GLN A 164 0.68 1.95 9.53
CA GLN A 164 0.66 2.02 8.05
C GLN A 164 1.71 1.13 7.33
N ASP A 165 2.29 0.16 8.02
CA ASP A 165 3.46 -0.58 7.53
C ASP A 165 3.13 -1.91 6.85
N LEU A 166 1.92 -2.48 7.04
CA LEU A 166 1.54 -3.72 6.37
C LEU A 166 1.20 -3.48 4.90
N THR A 167 1.90 -4.17 4.04
CA THR A 167 1.62 -4.18 2.60
C THR A 167 0.32 -4.93 2.30
N TYR A 168 -0.21 -4.76 1.10
CA TYR A 168 -1.43 -5.45 0.68
C TYR A 168 -1.33 -6.98 0.83
N ILE A 169 -0.19 -7.55 0.43
CA ILE A 169 -0.01 -9.01 0.48
C ILE A 169 0.16 -9.52 1.92
N GLU A 170 0.82 -8.76 2.80
CA GLU A 170 0.92 -9.12 4.21
C GLU A 170 -0.45 -9.09 4.89
N LYS A 171 -1.29 -8.10 4.59
CA LYS A 171 -2.70 -8.09 5.05
C LYS A 171 -3.49 -9.30 4.52
N ALA A 172 -3.26 -9.67 3.26
CA ALA A 172 -3.93 -10.83 2.66
C ALA A 172 -3.49 -12.16 3.33
N LEU A 173 -2.19 -12.34 3.58
CA LEU A 173 -1.66 -13.49 4.30
C LEU A 173 -2.14 -13.55 5.75
N PHE A 174 -2.23 -12.41 6.42
CA PHE A 174 -2.77 -12.31 7.77
C PHE A 174 -4.25 -12.70 7.80
N ALA A 175 -5.05 -12.21 6.85
CA ALA A 175 -6.45 -12.61 6.70
C ALA A 175 -6.61 -14.12 6.48
N ASP A 176 -5.75 -14.72 5.64
CA ASP A 176 -5.76 -16.15 5.35
C ASP A 176 -5.45 -17.00 6.60
N ASN A 177 -4.47 -16.57 7.39
CA ASN A 177 -4.13 -17.24 8.64
C ASN A 177 -5.28 -17.19 9.66
N LEU A 178 -6.04 -16.09 9.67
CA LEU A 178 -7.15 -15.88 10.60
C LEU A 178 -8.41 -16.66 10.23
N GLN A 179 -8.69 -16.87 8.94
CA GLN A 179 -9.97 -17.44 8.49
C GLN A 179 -10.25 -18.87 8.98
N GLN A 180 -9.21 -19.57 9.44
CA GLN A 180 -9.37 -20.93 9.98
C GLN A 180 -9.93 -20.94 11.42
N ARG A 181 -9.84 -19.82 12.13
CA ARG A 181 -10.17 -19.73 13.57
C ARG A 181 -11.20 -18.66 13.90
N PHE A 182 -11.36 -17.64 13.04
CA PHE A 182 -12.15 -16.45 13.33
C PHE A 182 -13.18 -16.18 12.26
N SER A 183 -14.27 -15.54 12.65
CA SER A 183 -15.31 -15.09 11.74
C SER A 183 -14.81 -13.97 10.82
N ARG A 184 -15.49 -13.79 9.69
CA ARG A 184 -15.14 -12.71 8.75
C ARG A 184 -15.26 -11.33 9.37
N GLU A 185 -16.19 -11.15 10.31
CA GLU A 185 -16.42 -9.90 11.04
C GLU A 185 -15.23 -9.55 11.90
N VAL A 186 -14.65 -10.52 12.63
CA VAL A 186 -13.43 -10.35 13.43
C VAL A 186 -12.25 -9.99 12.53
N ILE A 187 -12.08 -10.67 11.40
CA ILE A 187 -10.99 -10.39 10.45
C ILE A 187 -11.13 -8.98 9.85
N MET A 188 -12.34 -8.59 9.47
CA MET A 188 -12.60 -7.23 8.95
C MET A 188 -12.28 -6.16 9.99
N SER A 189 -12.65 -6.40 11.24
CA SER A 189 -12.35 -5.50 12.37
C SER A 189 -10.85 -5.40 12.63
N ALA A 190 -10.14 -6.54 12.65
CA ALA A 190 -8.68 -6.58 12.86
C ALA A 190 -7.91 -5.83 11.77
N LEU A 191 -8.29 -6.01 10.50
CA LEU A 191 -7.63 -5.39 9.36
C LEU A 191 -8.16 -4.00 8.99
N SER A 192 -9.26 -3.56 9.62
CA SER A 192 -10.00 -2.33 9.27
C SER A 192 -10.32 -2.26 7.78
N VAL A 193 -10.87 -3.36 7.23
CA VAL A 193 -11.19 -3.48 5.80
C VAL A 193 -12.67 -3.81 5.59
N TYR A 194 -13.19 -3.46 4.41
CA TYR A 194 -14.54 -3.84 4.00
C TYR A 194 -14.61 -5.29 3.50
N LYS A 195 -15.82 -5.86 3.50
CA LYS A 195 -16.10 -7.23 3.04
C LYS A 195 -15.56 -7.52 1.64
N SER A 196 -15.71 -6.57 0.73
CA SER A 196 -15.18 -6.68 -0.64
C SER A 196 -13.65 -6.82 -0.67
N ASP A 197 -12.95 -6.00 0.12
CA ASP A 197 -11.48 -6.01 0.16
C ASP A 197 -10.97 -7.30 0.77
N LEU A 198 -11.58 -7.78 1.85
CA LEU A 198 -11.28 -9.08 2.44
C LEU A 198 -11.46 -10.21 1.42
N SER A 199 -12.55 -10.19 0.64
CA SER A 199 -12.79 -11.21 -0.39
C SER A 199 -11.71 -11.21 -1.47
N TYR A 200 -11.25 -10.03 -1.92
CA TYR A 200 -10.14 -9.94 -2.87
C TYR A 200 -8.82 -10.43 -2.26
N MET A 201 -8.51 -10.05 -1.01
CA MET A 201 -7.31 -10.51 -0.31
C MET A 201 -7.23 -12.03 -0.23
N LEU A 202 -8.31 -12.67 0.22
CA LEU A 202 -8.39 -14.13 0.31
C LEU A 202 -8.31 -14.79 -1.08
N SER A 203 -8.95 -14.22 -2.10
CA SER A 203 -8.86 -14.72 -3.47
C SER A 203 -7.43 -14.71 -4.00
N VAL A 204 -6.65 -13.68 -3.71
CA VAL A 204 -5.25 -13.59 -4.14
C VAL A 204 -4.41 -14.69 -3.49
N VAL A 205 -4.54 -14.90 -2.18
CA VAL A 205 -3.73 -15.92 -1.46
C VAL A 205 -4.11 -17.35 -1.84
N VAL A 206 -5.37 -17.58 -2.18
CA VAL A 206 -5.84 -18.91 -2.68
C VAL A 206 -5.26 -19.19 -4.08
N ARG A 207 -5.16 -18.17 -4.94
CA ARG A 207 -4.75 -18.32 -6.34
C ARG A 207 -3.25 -18.27 -6.57
N ILE A 208 -2.50 -17.58 -5.72
CA ILE A 208 -1.05 -17.49 -5.81
C ILE A 208 -0.45 -18.40 -4.74
N PRO A 209 0.36 -19.44 -5.13
CA PRO A 209 1.02 -20.32 -4.18
C PRO A 209 1.89 -19.55 -3.17
N ARG A 210 1.88 -19.99 -1.92
CA ARG A 210 2.58 -19.31 -0.82
C ARG A 210 4.09 -19.19 -1.03
N ASP A 211 4.70 -20.19 -1.66
CA ASP A 211 6.12 -20.16 -2.04
C ASP A 211 6.43 -18.98 -2.97
N VAL A 212 5.56 -18.73 -3.96
CA VAL A 212 5.70 -17.59 -4.89
C VAL A 212 5.52 -16.27 -4.17
N ILE A 213 4.50 -16.13 -3.29
CA ILE A 213 4.30 -14.92 -2.50
C ILE A 213 5.52 -14.63 -1.64
N ASN A 214 6.03 -15.65 -0.92
CA ASN A 214 7.19 -15.51 -0.04
C ASN A 214 8.47 -15.15 -0.82
N ALA A 215 8.67 -15.75 -1.99
CA ALA A 215 9.81 -15.47 -2.85
C ALA A 215 9.77 -14.05 -3.43
N ILE A 216 8.59 -13.51 -3.75
CA ILE A 216 8.42 -12.11 -4.15
C ILE A 216 8.70 -11.18 -2.96
N GLY A 217 8.15 -11.49 -1.79
CA GLY A 217 8.25 -10.67 -0.59
C GLY A 217 7.14 -9.59 -0.48
N PRO A 218 7.27 -8.64 0.46
CA PRO A 218 6.19 -7.73 0.86
C PRO A 218 5.75 -6.74 -0.23
N ALA A 219 6.60 -6.37 -1.16
CA ALA A 219 6.33 -5.47 -2.30
C ALA A 219 5.49 -4.23 -1.93
N PRO A 220 6.00 -3.29 -1.10
CA PRO A 220 5.21 -2.23 -0.46
C PRO A 220 4.48 -1.29 -1.44
N GLY A 221 5.02 -1.08 -2.63
CA GLY A 221 4.37 -0.25 -3.67
C GLY A 221 3.30 -0.98 -4.50
N VAL A 222 3.03 -2.27 -4.23
CA VAL A 222 2.13 -3.10 -5.04
C VAL A 222 0.77 -3.24 -4.38
N GLY A 223 -0.24 -2.63 -4.99
CA GLY A 223 -1.62 -2.64 -4.49
C GLY A 223 -2.46 -3.81 -5.00
N ARG A 224 -3.73 -3.87 -4.54
CA ARG A 224 -4.74 -4.90 -4.88
C ARG A 224 -4.79 -5.25 -6.35
N ARG A 225 -4.92 -4.24 -7.22
CA ARG A 225 -5.09 -4.45 -8.68
C ARG A 225 -3.97 -5.28 -9.29
N SER A 226 -2.73 -4.96 -8.93
CA SER A 226 -1.56 -5.65 -9.47
C SER A 226 -1.45 -7.09 -8.96
N TRP A 227 -1.76 -7.33 -7.68
CA TRP A 227 -1.77 -8.69 -7.14
C TRP A 227 -2.87 -9.56 -7.75
N VAL A 228 -4.06 -9.01 -8.01
CA VAL A 228 -5.13 -9.73 -8.72
C VAL A 228 -4.71 -10.02 -10.16
N GLU A 229 -4.11 -9.05 -10.88
CA GLU A 229 -3.57 -9.26 -12.23
C GLU A 229 -2.49 -10.36 -12.24
N LEU A 230 -1.59 -10.38 -11.26
CA LEU A 230 -0.60 -11.46 -11.14
C LEU A 230 -1.25 -12.83 -10.94
N ALA A 231 -2.30 -12.90 -10.11
CA ALA A 231 -3.06 -14.13 -9.90
C ALA A 231 -3.73 -14.62 -11.19
N ASP A 232 -4.22 -13.70 -12.03
CA ASP A 232 -4.78 -14.02 -13.36
C ASP A 232 -3.71 -14.56 -14.29
N LEU A 233 -2.54 -13.92 -14.33
CA LEU A 233 -1.41 -14.34 -15.18
C LEU A 233 -0.85 -15.73 -14.79
N LEU A 234 -0.79 -16.01 -13.49
CA LEU A 234 -0.32 -17.31 -12.97
C LEU A 234 -1.29 -18.47 -13.27
N GLY A 235 -2.56 -18.16 -13.59
CA GLY A 235 -3.55 -19.18 -14.00
C GLY A 235 -3.33 -19.75 -15.39
N SER A 236 -2.40 -19.23 -16.20
CA SER A 236 -2.09 -19.75 -17.53
C SER A 236 -1.10 -20.91 -17.44
N ASP A 237 -1.21 -21.87 -18.38
CA ASP A 237 -0.33 -23.05 -18.43
C ASP A 237 1.14 -22.65 -18.49
N GLY A 238 1.97 -23.28 -17.65
CA GLY A 238 3.42 -23.05 -17.58
C GLY A 238 3.85 -21.74 -16.90
N SER A 239 2.91 -20.85 -16.58
CA SER A 239 3.23 -19.54 -15.97
C SER A 239 3.78 -19.68 -14.55
N LEU A 240 3.29 -20.66 -13.80
CA LEU A 240 3.74 -20.91 -12.43
C LEU A 240 5.19 -21.40 -12.39
N GLU A 241 5.57 -22.33 -13.27
CA GLU A 241 6.93 -22.86 -13.41
C GLU A 241 7.89 -21.74 -13.86
N MET A 242 7.47 -20.91 -14.79
CA MET A 242 8.25 -19.76 -15.26
C MET A 242 8.50 -18.75 -14.11
N ALA A 243 7.47 -18.46 -13.30
CA ALA A 243 7.60 -17.59 -12.14
C ALA A 243 8.57 -18.16 -11.09
N ARG A 244 8.43 -19.44 -10.74
CA ARG A 244 9.32 -20.14 -9.80
C ARG A 244 10.76 -20.15 -10.27
N SER A 245 10.99 -20.57 -11.52
CA SER A 245 12.33 -20.60 -12.13
C SER A 245 13.02 -19.24 -12.09
N PHE A 246 12.28 -18.17 -12.38
CA PHE A 246 12.84 -16.82 -12.26
C PHE A 246 13.11 -16.43 -10.81
N LEU A 247 12.17 -16.67 -9.89
CA LEU A 247 12.30 -16.31 -8.48
C LEU A 247 13.46 -17.03 -7.78
N ASP A 248 13.81 -18.23 -8.21
CA ASP A 248 14.97 -18.98 -7.71
C ASP A 248 16.30 -18.45 -8.22
N SER A 249 16.31 -17.67 -9.29
CA SER A 249 17.53 -17.14 -9.89
C SER A 249 18.25 -16.15 -8.97
N THR A 250 19.59 -16.09 -9.10
CA THR A 250 20.44 -15.11 -8.41
C THR A 250 20.01 -13.67 -8.75
N GLN A 251 19.59 -13.44 -10.00
CA GLN A 251 19.09 -12.14 -10.45
C GLN A 251 17.87 -11.69 -9.65
N ALA A 252 16.88 -12.57 -9.45
CA ALA A 252 15.68 -12.23 -8.71
C ALA A 252 15.98 -11.99 -7.23
N LYS A 253 16.85 -12.81 -6.62
CA LYS A 253 17.23 -12.69 -5.21
C LYS A 253 17.96 -11.36 -4.91
N ALA A 254 18.66 -10.78 -5.87
CA ALA A 254 19.33 -9.50 -5.74
C ALA A 254 18.37 -8.28 -5.87
N LEU A 255 17.16 -8.47 -6.36
CA LEU A 255 16.19 -7.38 -6.55
C LEU A 255 15.43 -7.06 -5.25
N PRO A 256 15.09 -5.79 -4.99
CA PRO A 256 14.08 -5.43 -4.00
C PRO A 256 12.73 -6.08 -4.33
N SER A 257 11.91 -6.36 -3.30
CA SER A 257 10.65 -7.12 -3.46
C SER A 257 9.68 -6.50 -4.48
N GLU A 258 9.57 -5.17 -4.53
CA GLU A 258 8.74 -4.50 -5.54
C GLU A 258 9.25 -4.68 -6.97
N ALA A 259 10.56 -4.58 -7.17
CA ALA A 259 11.18 -4.82 -8.47
C ALA A 259 11.06 -6.29 -8.88
N ARG A 260 11.17 -7.21 -7.94
CA ARG A 260 10.96 -8.64 -8.12
C ARG A 260 9.54 -8.95 -8.57
N PHE A 261 8.54 -8.35 -7.93
CA PHE A 261 7.15 -8.43 -8.36
C PHE A 261 6.96 -7.97 -9.81
N LYS A 262 7.45 -6.76 -10.15
CA LYS A 262 7.35 -6.20 -11.50
C LYS A 262 8.03 -7.08 -12.55
N ALA A 263 9.18 -7.66 -12.21
CA ALA A 263 9.92 -8.54 -13.11
C ALA A 263 9.17 -9.86 -13.38
N VAL A 264 8.55 -10.46 -12.35
CA VAL A 264 7.68 -11.64 -12.52
C VAL A 264 6.48 -11.29 -13.40
N ALA A 265 5.74 -10.24 -13.06
CA ALA A 265 4.54 -9.83 -13.82
C ALA A 265 4.86 -9.52 -15.28
N SER A 266 6.00 -8.86 -15.58
CA SER A 266 6.43 -8.57 -16.94
C SER A 266 6.73 -9.81 -17.76
N ARG A 267 7.33 -10.84 -17.14
CA ARG A 267 7.64 -12.11 -17.83
C ARG A 267 6.41 -12.93 -18.17
N LEU A 268 5.39 -12.84 -17.32
CA LEU A 268 4.14 -13.58 -17.49
C LEU A 268 3.17 -12.91 -18.46
N LYS A 269 3.33 -11.58 -18.70
CA LYS A 269 2.50 -10.90 -19.67
C LYS A 269 2.76 -11.49 -21.05
N PRO A 270 1.69 -11.85 -21.80
CA PRO A 270 1.86 -12.25 -23.18
C PRO A 270 2.56 -11.15 -23.94
N HIS A 271 3.72 -11.46 -24.51
CA HIS A 271 4.32 -10.52 -25.45
C HIS A 271 3.35 -10.35 -26.60
N PRO A 272 2.95 -9.12 -26.94
CA PRO A 272 2.21 -8.94 -28.17
C PRO A 272 3.07 -9.54 -29.28
N VAL A 273 2.55 -10.56 -29.95
CA VAL A 273 3.18 -11.05 -31.17
C VAL A 273 3.27 -9.84 -32.07
N SER A 274 4.48 -9.33 -32.24
CA SER A 274 4.74 -8.26 -33.20
C SER A 274 4.53 -8.87 -34.59
N VAL A 275 3.29 -8.88 -35.03
CA VAL A 275 3.01 -9.16 -36.45
C VAL A 275 3.64 -7.99 -37.18
N ALA A 276 4.73 -8.25 -37.90
CA ALA A 276 5.33 -7.24 -38.76
C ALA A 276 4.24 -6.79 -39.72
N PRO A 277 4.00 -5.49 -39.86
CA PRO A 277 2.98 -5.00 -40.80
C PRO A 277 3.41 -5.38 -42.23
N ASP A 278 2.50 -5.98 -42.98
CA ASP A 278 2.70 -6.18 -44.40
C ASP A 278 2.81 -4.81 -45.10
N VAL A 279 3.81 -4.68 -45.96
CA VAL A 279 4.00 -3.45 -46.74
C VAL A 279 3.34 -3.63 -48.09
N TRP A 280 2.28 -2.88 -48.29
CA TRP A 280 1.60 -2.88 -49.61
C TRP A 280 2.29 -1.91 -50.56
N THR A 281 2.79 -2.42 -51.67
CA THR A 281 3.50 -1.64 -52.69
C THR A 281 2.76 -1.64 -54.01
N ALA A 282 2.79 -0.51 -54.70
CA ALA A 282 2.31 -0.42 -56.08
C ALA A 282 3.29 -1.07 -57.07
N GLY A 283 2.83 -1.33 -58.31
CA GLY A 283 3.65 -1.97 -59.35
C GLY A 283 4.94 -1.20 -59.72
N ASN A 284 5.00 0.09 -59.39
CA ASN A 284 6.20 0.94 -59.57
C ASN A 284 7.15 0.95 -58.36
N GLY A 285 6.89 0.14 -57.36
CA GLY A 285 7.70 0.07 -56.13
C GLY A 285 7.36 1.09 -55.03
N THR A 286 6.41 2.01 -55.28
CA THR A 286 5.97 3.00 -54.26
C THR A 286 5.24 2.30 -53.13
N ARG A 287 5.64 2.59 -51.88
CA ARG A 287 4.95 2.09 -50.70
C ARG A 287 3.61 2.79 -50.52
N LEU A 288 2.52 2.02 -50.60
CA LEU A 288 1.17 2.55 -50.50
C LEU A 288 0.66 2.59 -49.08
N ALA A 289 0.85 1.47 -48.35
CA ALA A 289 0.35 1.34 -46.98
C ALA A 289 1.13 0.28 -46.19
N LYS A 290 1.10 0.41 -44.88
CA LYS A 290 1.42 -0.66 -43.93
C LYS A 290 0.12 -1.27 -43.42
N VAL A 291 -0.06 -2.56 -43.57
CA VAL A 291 -1.27 -3.28 -43.16
C VAL A 291 -0.95 -4.18 -42.01
N LEU A 292 -1.58 -3.93 -40.87
CA LEU A 292 -1.54 -4.81 -39.70
C LEU A 292 -2.89 -5.49 -39.59
N ASN A 293 -2.92 -6.79 -39.84
CA ASN A 293 -4.13 -7.60 -39.77
C ASN A 293 -3.99 -8.60 -38.59
N THR A 294 -4.79 -8.40 -37.57
CA THR A 294 -4.86 -9.27 -36.39
C THR A 294 -6.29 -9.80 -36.23
N SER A 295 -6.48 -10.83 -35.40
CA SER A 295 -7.83 -11.40 -35.16
C SER A 295 -8.87 -10.41 -34.61
N GLY A 296 -8.43 -9.30 -34.02
CA GLY A 296 -9.33 -8.29 -33.43
C GLY A 296 -9.27 -6.91 -34.09
N LYS A 297 -8.30 -6.64 -34.97
CA LYS A 297 -8.08 -5.30 -35.54
C LYS A 297 -7.39 -5.36 -36.89
N LEU A 298 -7.97 -4.65 -37.86
CA LEU A 298 -7.31 -4.30 -39.13
C LEU A 298 -6.89 -2.83 -39.07
N GLU A 299 -5.60 -2.58 -39.22
CA GLU A 299 -5.03 -1.23 -39.27
C GLU A 299 -4.30 -1.02 -40.60
N ILE A 300 -4.66 0.02 -41.31
CA ILE A 300 -4.05 0.41 -42.57
C ILE A 300 -3.45 1.81 -42.35
N ALA A 301 -2.14 1.90 -42.33
CA ALA A 301 -1.42 3.16 -42.20
C ALA A 301 -0.85 3.58 -43.54
N ILE A 302 -1.35 4.71 -44.08
CA ILE A 302 -0.93 5.29 -45.33
C ILE A 302 -0.12 6.54 -45.05
N ASP A 303 1.13 6.58 -45.52
CA ASP A 303 1.95 7.79 -45.41
C ASP A 303 1.52 8.81 -46.48
N ARG A 304 0.97 9.92 -46.01
CA ARG A 304 0.51 11.01 -46.93
C ARG A 304 1.64 11.70 -47.70
N LYS A 305 2.90 11.53 -47.28
CA LYS A 305 4.06 12.08 -47.98
C LYS A 305 4.48 11.17 -49.12
N GLU A 306 4.36 9.85 -48.97
CA GLU A 306 4.73 8.87 -49.99
C GLU A 306 3.59 8.61 -50.97
N ALA A 307 2.32 8.60 -50.50
CA ALA A 307 1.15 8.28 -51.34
C ALA A 307 -0.06 9.22 -51.04
N PRO A 308 0.05 10.55 -51.33
CA PRO A 308 -0.99 11.52 -50.99
C PRO A 308 -2.31 11.28 -51.71
N GLU A 309 -2.26 10.96 -53.01
CA GLU A 309 -3.45 10.73 -53.84
C GLU A 309 -4.18 9.45 -53.42
N PHE A 310 -3.43 8.40 -53.09
CA PHE A 310 -3.99 7.15 -52.58
C PHE A 310 -4.66 7.35 -51.24
N ALA A 311 -4.04 8.09 -50.32
CA ALA A 311 -4.63 8.42 -49.03
C ALA A 311 -5.96 9.18 -49.16
N ALA A 312 -6.03 10.14 -50.11
CA ALA A 312 -7.25 10.89 -50.38
C ALA A 312 -8.35 9.99 -51.01
N LEU A 313 -7.97 9.10 -51.93
CA LEU A 313 -8.88 8.15 -52.54
C LEU A 313 -9.48 7.20 -51.49
N VAL A 314 -8.64 6.61 -50.63
CA VAL A 314 -9.10 5.68 -49.56
C VAL A 314 -10.10 6.38 -48.65
N LEU A 315 -9.81 7.59 -48.18
CA LEU A 315 -10.74 8.35 -47.35
C LEU A 315 -12.07 8.63 -48.07
N LYS A 316 -12.06 8.98 -49.31
CA LYS A 316 -13.26 9.28 -50.11
C LYS A 316 -14.12 8.03 -50.37
N THR A 317 -13.49 6.86 -50.51
CA THR A 317 -14.20 5.61 -50.84
C THR A 317 -14.63 4.82 -49.61
N LEU A 318 -14.09 5.10 -48.44
CA LEU A 318 -14.34 4.32 -47.21
C LEU A 318 -15.83 4.31 -46.84
N GLU A 319 -16.48 5.44 -46.93
CA GLU A 319 -17.92 5.59 -46.62
C GLU A 319 -18.80 4.83 -47.64
N ALA A 320 -18.45 4.91 -48.91
CA ALA A 320 -19.15 4.18 -49.98
C ALA A 320 -19.01 2.66 -49.81
N LEU A 321 -17.81 2.17 -49.46
CA LEU A 321 -17.57 0.76 -49.18
C LEU A 321 -18.37 0.27 -47.95
N TYR A 322 -18.52 1.09 -46.94
CA TYR A 322 -19.33 0.75 -45.76
C TYR A 322 -20.82 0.64 -46.13
N HIS A 323 -21.36 1.57 -46.93
CA HIS A 323 -22.74 1.52 -47.39
C HIS A 323 -22.99 0.32 -48.29
N GLU A 324 -22.10 -0.01 -49.19
CA GLU A 324 -22.19 -1.19 -50.07
C GLU A 324 -22.19 -2.49 -49.21
N HIS A 325 -21.33 -2.57 -48.21
CA HIS A 325 -21.33 -3.72 -47.31
C HIS A 325 -22.65 -3.90 -46.54
N ARG A 326 -23.25 -2.79 -46.07
CA ARG A 326 -24.58 -2.84 -45.40
C ARG A 326 -25.72 -3.21 -46.31
N SER A 327 -25.69 -2.83 -47.56
CA SER A 327 -26.76 -3.14 -48.53
C SER A 327 -26.75 -4.60 -49.01
N LYS A 328 -25.65 -5.34 -48.78
CA LYS A 328 -25.51 -6.75 -49.10
C LYS A 328 -25.83 -7.69 -47.93
N LYS A 329 -26.17 -7.16 -46.77
CA LYS A 329 -26.70 -7.88 -45.61
C LYS A 329 -28.19 -7.69 -45.47
#